data_e641d2df0ce5cc2ae43e3f6698e0497d
#
_entry.id   e641d2df0ce5cc2ae43e3f6698e0497d
#
_cell.length_a   1.000
_cell.length_b   1.000
_cell.length_c   1.000
_cell.angle_alpha   90.00
_cell.angle_beta   90.00
_cell.angle_gamma   90.00
#
_symmetry.space_group_name_H-M   'P 1'
#
loop_
_entity.id
_entity.type
_entity.pdbx_description
1 polymer ?
#
loop_
_entity_poly.entity_id
_entity_poly.type
_entity_poly.pdbx_seq_one_letter_code
_entity_poly.pdbx_strand_id
1 'polypeptide(L)'
;MPLDEKPFRAEDERGDPVQVHVRMGHPRIRPHVVPMRKGAGQRSTDDFVTSFLVAWEPSPTPPAHWIELLREAPFGTQAVRARDLHWNGRSFSVELMSEPDIEAFAVEMPDWVAFANAEFGRREHTPAEHALAEAQRRAEALENRLRR
;
A
#
# COMPACT_ATOMS: atom_id res chain seq x y z
N MET A 1 -2.75 6.49 -33.30
CA MET A 1 -2.93 7.22 -32.40
C MET A 1 -2.28 6.89 -31.15
N PRO A 2 -1.59 7.50 -30.77
CA PRO A 2 -0.75 7.16 -29.72
C PRO A 2 -1.21 7.39 -28.35
N LEU A 3 -2.38 7.72 -28.25
CA LEU A 3 -2.83 8.09 -27.03
C LEU A 3 -2.84 7.06 -26.03
N ASP A 4 -2.94 5.90 -26.51
CA ASP A 4 -3.05 4.80 -25.67
C ASP A 4 -1.83 4.54 -24.93
N GLU A 5 -0.75 5.14 -25.28
CA GLU A 5 0.43 4.84 -24.63
C GLU A 5 0.63 5.57 -23.34
N LYS A 6 -0.26 6.38 -22.96
CA LYS A 6 -0.09 7.10 -21.73
C LYS A 6 -0.23 6.16 -20.58
N PRO A 7 0.81 5.97 -19.80
CA PRO A 7 0.77 4.93 -18.77
C PRO A 7 -0.08 5.29 -17.57
N PHE A 8 -0.19 6.55 -17.25
CA PHE A 8 -0.92 6.88 -16.06
C PHE A 8 -2.07 7.76 -16.37
N ARG A 9 -3.19 7.16 -16.69
CA ARG A 9 -4.39 7.89 -16.91
C ARG A 9 -5.35 7.52 -15.83
N ALA A 10 -6.06 8.45 -15.32
CA ALA A 10 -7.09 8.17 -14.37
C ALA A 10 -8.21 7.38 -14.99
N GLU A 11 -8.35 7.47 -16.31
CA GLU A 11 -9.39 6.76 -17.01
C GLU A 11 -8.84 6.22 -18.31
N ASP A 12 -9.41 5.12 -18.78
CA ASP A 12 -9.03 4.60 -20.07
C ASP A 12 -9.82 5.38 -21.13
N GLU A 13 -9.69 4.96 -22.39
CA GLU A 13 -10.31 5.70 -23.49
C GLU A 13 -11.82 5.71 -23.43
N ARG A 14 -12.41 4.81 -22.71
CA ARG A 14 -13.86 4.76 -22.58
C ARG A 14 -14.35 5.49 -21.36
N GLY A 15 -13.45 6.10 -20.60
CA GLY A 15 -13.85 6.80 -19.41
C GLY A 15 -13.89 5.96 -18.17
N ASP A 16 -13.47 4.72 -18.23
CA ASP A 16 -13.44 3.86 -17.06
C ASP A 16 -12.20 4.14 -16.22
N PRO A 17 -12.33 4.09 -14.90
CA PRO A 17 -11.16 4.29 -14.05
C PRO A 17 -10.10 3.23 -14.30
N VAL A 18 -8.85 3.66 -14.30
CA VAL A 18 -7.74 2.74 -14.46
C VAL A 18 -7.34 2.23 -13.10
N GLN A 19 -7.20 0.93 -12.96
CA GLN A 19 -6.80 0.34 -11.71
C GLN A 19 -5.32 0.55 -11.48
N VAL A 20 -4.97 0.89 -10.26
CA VAL A 20 -3.58 0.98 -9.87
C VAL A 20 -3.09 -0.42 -9.62
N HIS A 21 -2.02 -0.80 -10.31
CA HIS A 21 -1.46 -2.13 -10.19
C HIS A 21 -0.05 -2.02 -9.65
N VAL A 22 0.04 -2.00 -8.35
CA VAL A 22 1.31 -1.83 -7.68
C VAL A 22 2.01 -3.17 -7.57
N ARG A 23 3.32 -3.16 -7.79
CA ARG A 23 4.16 -4.33 -7.64
C ARG A 23 5.19 -4.04 -6.57
N MET A 24 5.59 -5.09 -5.87
CA MET A 24 6.65 -4.97 -4.89
C MET A 24 7.90 -5.59 -5.45
N GLY A 25 9.00 -4.85 -5.34
CA GLY A 25 10.28 -5.38 -5.77
C GLY A 25 10.85 -6.34 -4.73
N HIS A 26 12.07 -6.76 -4.95
CA HIS A 26 12.73 -7.65 -4.01
C HIS A 26 12.97 -6.91 -2.71
N PRO A 27 12.74 -7.57 -1.58
CA PRO A 27 12.99 -6.93 -0.30
C PRO A 27 14.50 -6.79 -0.06
N ARG A 28 14.85 -5.75 0.64
CA ARG A 28 16.19 -5.57 1.15
C ARG A 28 16.15 -5.88 2.63
N ILE A 29 17.13 -6.63 3.07
CA ILE A 29 17.16 -7.09 4.45
C ILE A 29 18.46 -6.61 5.07
N ARG A 30 18.35 -5.86 6.17
CA ARG A 30 19.52 -5.34 6.87
C ARG A 30 19.49 -5.81 8.30
N PRO A 31 20.59 -6.36 8.79
CA PRO A 31 20.64 -6.73 10.18
C PRO A 31 20.78 -5.50 11.06
N HIS A 32 20.19 -5.58 12.23
CA HIS A 32 20.26 -4.52 13.21
C HIS A 32 20.56 -5.18 14.55
N VAL A 33 21.71 -4.84 15.11
CA VAL A 33 22.17 -5.45 16.34
C VAL A 33 22.20 -4.38 17.41
N VAL A 34 21.49 -4.63 18.50
CA VAL A 34 21.34 -3.66 19.58
C VAL A 34 21.73 -4.33 20.89
N PRO A 35 22.47 -3.63 21.74
CA PRO A 35 22.81 -4.20 23.06
C PRO A 35 21.53 -4.43 23.87
N MET A 36 21.46 -5.58 24.52
CA MET A 36 20.31 -5.91 25.31
C MET A 36 20.49 -5.31 26.69
N ARG A 37 19.44 -4.63 27.18
CA ARG A 37 19.44 -4.09 28.52
C ARG A 37 18.86 -5.10 29.46
N LYS A 38 19.56 -5.30 30.58
CA LYS A 38 19.05 -6.20 31.59
C LYS A 38 18.76 -5.40 32.84
N GLY A 39 17.53 -5.36 33.23
CA GLY A 39 17.13 -4.69 34.45
C GLY A 39 17.48 -3.23 34.47
N ALA A 40 17.30 -2.62 35.63
CA ALA A 40 17.52 -1.20 35.76
C ALA A 40 19.01 -0.89 35.81
N GLY A 41 19.47 -0.29 34.74
CA GLY A 41 20.83 0.16 34.71
C GLY A 41 21.86 -0.89 34.40
N GLN A 42 21.45 -2.15 34.32
CA GLN A 42 22.40 -3.20 34.00
C GLN A 42 22.51 -3.39 32.50
N ARG A 43 23.71 -3.52 32.04
CA ARG A 43 23.96 -3.70 30.65
C ARG A 43 25.02 -4.78 30.48
N SER A 44 24.75 -5.76 29.66
CA SER A 44 25.73 -6.76 29.32
C SER A 44 26.31 -6.41 27.98
N THR A 45 27.63 -6.30 27.93
CA THR A 45 28.28 -5.96 26.66
C THR A 45 28.33 -7.15 25.72
N ASP A 46 28.03 -8.34 26.25
CA ASP A 46 28.07 -9.54 25.43
C ASP A 46 26.71 -9.97 24.91
N ASP A 47 25.63 -9.33 25.38
CA ASP A 47 24.29 -9.72 25.01
C ASP A 47 23.72 -8.72 24.01
N PHE A 48 23.32 -9.21 22.86
CA PHE A 48 22.77 -8.39 21.83
C PHE A 48 21.48 -8.99 21.31
N VAL A 49 20.59 -8.12 20.90
CA VAL A 49 19.38 -8.53 20.19
C VAL A 49 19.60 -8.21 18.73
N THR A 50 19.43 -9.22 17.87
CA THR A 50 19.55 -9.03 16.44
C THR A 50 18.15 -9.00 15.84
N SER A 51 17.87 -7.96 15.11
CA SER A 51 16.63 -7.89 14.34
C SER A 51 17.02 -7.63 12.89
N PHE A 52 16.00 -7.71 12.02
CA PHE A 52 16.23 -7.49 10.60
C PHE A 52 15.23 -6.46 10.13
N LEU A 53 15.73 -5.44 9.49
CA LEU A 53 14.85 -4.45 8.86
C LEU A 53 14.62 -4.92 7.44
N VAL A 54 13.36 -5.21 7.12
CA VAL A 54 12.98 -5.67 5.80
C VAL A 54 12.24 -4.53 5.11
N ALA A 55 12.71 -4.15 3.95
CA ALA A 55 12.17 -2.99 3.25
C ALA A 55 11.99 -3.29 1.78
N TRP A 56 10.96 -2.69 1.19
CA TRP A 56 10.76 -2.79 -0.27
C TRP A 56 10.17 -1.52 -0.83
N GLU A 57 10.44 -1.31 -2.10
CA GLU A 57 9.88 -0.18 -2.83
C GLU A 57 8.78 -0.67 -3.75
N PRO A 58 7.58 -0.13 -3.60
CA PRO A 58 6.52 -0.44 -4.56
C PRO A 58 6.71 0.34 -5.85
N SER A 59 6.24 -0.21 -6.94
CA SER A 59 6.33 0.43 -8.25
C SER A 59 5.05 0.19 -9.01
N PRO A 60 4.41 1.22 -9.51
CA PRO A 60 4.71 2.65 -9.30
C PRO A 60 4.46 3.07 -7.86
N THR A 61 4.89 4.27 -7.51
CA THR A 61 4.63 4.79 -6.17
C THR A 61 3.13 4.90 -5.98
N PRO A 62 2.60 4.24 -4.95
CA PRO A 62 1.16 4.20 -4.78
C PRO A 62 0.63 5.49 -4.18
N PRO A 63 -0.64 5.80 -4.43
CA PRO A 63 -1.27 6.95 -3.78
C PRO A 63 -1.54 6.66 -2.31
N ALA A 64 -1.77 7.71 -1.54
CA ALA A 64 -1.96 7.59 -0.10
C ALA A 64 -3.10 6.64 0.25
N HIS A 65 -4.19 6.69 -0.50
CA HIS A 65 -5.34 5.83 -0.22
C HIS A 65 -5.01 4.35 -0.39
N TRP A 66 -4.17 4.03 -1.38
CA TRP A 66 -3.74 2.66 -1.59
C TRP A 66 -2.91 2.17 -0.38
N ILE A 67 -2.06 3.05 0.13
CA ILE A 67 -1.24 2.72 1.28
C ILE A 67 -2.12 2.44 2.50
N GLU A 68 -3.16 3.24 2.69
CA GLU A 68 -4.09 3.01 3.78
C GLU A 68 -4.79 1.68 3.64
N LEU A 69 -5.19 1.34 2.42
CA LEU A 69 -5.84 0.06 2.18
C LEU A 69 -4.92 -1.11 2.47
N LEU A 70 -3.66 -1.00 2.11
CA LEU A 70 -2.70 -2.04 2.39
C LEU A 70 -2.55 -2.24 3.89
N ARG A 71 -2.47 -1.14 4.63
CA ARG A 71 -2.28 -1.22 6.07
C ARG A 71 -3.53 -1.69 6.80
N GLU A 72 -4.69 -1.57 6.17
CA GLU A 72 -5.93 -2.07 6.74
C GLU A 72 -6.24 -3.50 6.34
N ALA A 73 -5.41 -4.10 5.53
CA ALA A 73 -5.64 -5.44 5.05
C ALA A 73 -5.78 -6.43 6.22
N PRO A 74 -6.71 -7.38 6.11
CA PRO A 74 -6.94 -8.32 7.21
C PRO A 74 -5.92 -9.43 7.25
N PHE A 75 -4.80 -9.28 6.60
CA PHE A 75 -3.75 -10.27 6.55
C PHE A 75 -2.68 -9.99 7.59
N GLY A 76 -1.95 -11.01 7.94
CA GLY A 76 -0.86 -10.86 8.86
C GLY A 76 -0.21 -12.19 9.12
N THR A 77 1.02 -12.13 9.60
CA THR A 77 1.70 -13.31 10.09
C THR A 77 1.68 -13.26 11.60
N GLN A 78 2.27 -14.26 12.22
CA GLN A 78 2.35 -14.28 13.67
C GLN A 78 3.17 -13.10 14.17
N ALA A 79 4.16 -12.68 13.39
CA ALA A 79 5.09 -11.64 13.82
C ALA A 79 4.67 -10.24 13.44
N VAL A 80 3.88 -10.08 12.35
CA VAL A 80 3.60 -8.73 11.85
C VAL A 80 2.22 -8.71 11.19
N ARG A 81 1.53 -7.59 11.36
CA ARG A 81 0.27 -7.34 10.70
C ARG A 81 0.44 -6.23 9.70
N ALA A 82 -0.49 -6.12 8.75
CA ALA A 82 -0.38 -5.10 7.71
C ALA A 82 -0.23 -3.70 8.29
N ARG A 83 -0.92 -3.43 9.39
CA ARG A 83 -0.87 -2.10 10.01
C ARG A 83 0.49 -1.78 10.62
N ASP A 84 1.35 -2.79 10.80
CA ASP A 84 2.67 -2.57 11.37
C ASP A 84 3.68 -2.12 10.33
N LEU A 85 3.31 -2.14 9.06
CA LEU A 85 4.19 -1.68 8.01
C LEU A 85 4.40 -0.18 8.12
N HIS A 86 5.64 0.22 8.04
CA HIS A 86 6.00 1.63 8.07
C HIS A 86 6.20 2.13 6.63
N TRP A 87 5.61 3.28 6.33
CA TRP A 87 5.76 3.89 5.01
C TRP A 87 6.53 5.19 5.18
N ASN A 88 7.65 5.32 4.47
CA ASN A 88 8.48 6.50 4.59
C ASN A 88 8.33 7.46 3.41
N GLY A 89 7.33 7.27 2.57
CA GLY A 89 7.13 8.07 1.37
C GLY A 89 7.71 7.42 0.13
N ARG A 90 8.51 6.38 0.29
CA ARG A 90 9.15 5.73 -0.82
C ARG A 90 9.12 4.21 -0.70
N SER A 91 9.25 3.70 0.50
CA SER A 91 9.31 2.25 0.70
C SER A 91 8.55 1.86 1.95
N PHE A 92 8.13 0.61 1.99
CA PHE A 92 7.56 0.00 3.18
C PHE A 92 8.66 -0.72 3.92
N SER A 93 8.57 -0.72 5.24
CA SER A 93 9.55 -1.44 6.05
C SER A 93 8.90 -2.02 7.29
N VAL A 94 9.52 -3.06 7.81
CA VAL A 94 9.10 -3.66 9.06
C VAL A 94 10.32 -4.32 9.68
N GLU A 95 10.34 -4.36 11.00
CA GLU A 95 11.44 -4.98 11.72
C GLU A 95 10.99 -6.35 12.19
N LEU A 96 11.77 -7.37 11.89
CA LEU A 96 11.45 -8.76 12.23
C LEU A 96 12.64 -9.36 12.97
N MET A 97 12.32 -10.28 13.88
CA MET A 97 13.34 -10.78 14.80
C MET A 97 13.98 -12.08 14.36
N SER A 98 13.41 -12.79 13.39
CA SER A 98 13.95 -14.09 13.02
C SER A 98 13.78 -14.36 11.54
N GLU A 99 14.57 -15.29 11.03
CA GLU A 99 14.47 -15.68 9.63
C GLU A 99 13.13 -16.33 9.30
N PRO A 100 12.57 -17.22 10.14
CA PRO A 100 11.25 -17.76 9.85
C PRO A 100 10.18 -16.68 9.73
N ASP A 101 10.29 -15.61 10.52
CA ASP A 101 9.34 -14.51 10.44
C ASP A 101 9.48 -13.79 9.11
N ILE A 102 10.71 -13.62 8.64
CA ILE A 102 10.96 -12.97 7.37
C ILE A 102 10.40 -13.80 6.23
N GLU A 103 10.59 -15.12 6.29
CA GLU A 103 10.08 -16.00 5.25
C GLU A 103 8.56 -15.99 5.21
N ALA A 104 7.94 -16.06 6.39
CA ALA A 104 6.47 -16.03 6.47
C ALA A 104 5.93 -14.73 5.90
N PHE A 105 6.57 -13.63 6.21
CA PHE A 105 6.17 -12.33 5.73
C PHE A 105 6.31 -12.25 4.20
N ALA A 106 7.41 -12.76 3.66
CA ALA A 106 7.63 -12.74 2.22
C ALA A 106 6.60 -13.56 1.46
N VAL A 107 6.13 -14.65 2.07
CA VAL A 107 5.10 -15.48 1.46
C VAL A 107 3.74 -14.77 1.47
N GLU A 108 3.43 -14.07 2.56
CA GLU A 108 2.14 -13.39 2.70
C GLU A 108 2.04 -12.09 1.90
N MET A 109 3.15 -11.42 1.73
CA MET A 109 3.15 -10.07 1.17
C MET A 109 2.49 -9.94 -0.20
N PRO A 110 2.67 -10.87 -1.12
CA PRO A 110 1.97 -10.76 -2.41
C PRO A 110 0.46 -10.72 -2.27
N ASP A 111 -0.09 -11.43 -1.28
CA ASP A 111 -1.53 -11.43 -1.06
C ASP A 111 -2.00 -10.08 -0.52
N TRP A 112 -1.20 -9.45 0.32
CA TRP A 112 -1.54 -8.13 0.85
C TRP A 112 -1.57 -7.10 -0.27
N VAL A 113 -0.59 -7.16 -1.17
CA VAL A 113 -0.53 -6.24 -2.30
C VAL A 113 -1.70 -6.48 -3.24
N ALA A 114 -2.02 -7.75 -3.50
CA ALA A 114 -3.16 -8.07 -4.36
C ALA A 114 -4.46 -7.57 -3.76
N PHE A 115 -4.61 -7.69 -2.45
CA PHE A 115 -5.78 -7.17 -1.75
C PHE A 115 -5.90 -5.66 -1.93
N ALA A 116 -4.80 -4.94 -1.72
CA ALA A 116 -4.83 -3.49 -1.84
C ALA A 116 -5.13 -3.05 -3.26
N ASN A 117 -4.56 -3.74 -4.24
CA ASN A 117 -4.85 -3.43 -5.64
C ASN A 117 -6.33 -3.62 -5.97
N ALA A 118 -6.89 -4.73 -5.52
CA ALA A 118 -8.30 -5.02 -5.79
C ALA A 118 -9.23 -4.04 -5.08
N GLU A 119 -8.94 -3.77 -3.81
CA GLU A 119 -9.79 -2.86 -3.04
C GLU A 119 -9.71 -1.44 -3.56
N PHE A 120 -8.52 -1.01 -3.96
CA PHE A 120 -8.36 0.32 -4.49
C PHE A 120 -9.18 0.48 -5.76
N GLY A 121 -9.08 -0.48 -6.67
CA GLY A 121 -9.86 -0.42 -7.91
C GLY A 121 -11.35 -0.39 -7.63
N ARG A 122 -11.81 -1.23 -6.71
CA ARG A 122 -13.22 -1.31 -6.40
C ARG A 122 -13.75 -0.03 -5.77
N ARG A 123 -12.99 0.52 -4.83
CA ARG A 123 -13.45 1.71 -4.10
C ARG A 123 -13.36 2.98 -4.92
N GLU A 124 -12.33 3.08 -5.75
CA GLU A 124 -12.19 4.27 -6.58
C GLU A 124 -13.22 4.29 -7.71
N HIS A 125 -13.54 3.12 -8.24
CA HIS A 125 -14.51 3.05 -9.33
C HIS A 125 -15.89 3.51 -8.88
N THR A 126 -16.37 3.00 -7.76
CA THR A 126 -17.71 3.31 -7.28
C THR A 126 -17.91 4.80 -6.96
N PRO A 127 -17.02 5.44 -6.20
CA PRO A 127 -17.18 6.86 -5.94
C PRO A 127 -17.11 7.72 -7.19
N ALA A 128 -16.26 7.34 -8.15
CA ALA A 128 -16.15 8.11 -9.38
C ALA A 128 -17.43 8.05 -10.20
N GLU A 129 -18.01 6.86 -10.30
CA GLU A 129 -19.28 6.70 -11.02
C GLU A 129 -20.37 7.50 -10.36
N HIS A 130 -20.41 7.46 -9.04
CA HIS A 130 -21.45 8.16 -8.29
C HIS A 130 -21.31 9.68 -8.49
N ALA A 131 -20.08 10.18 -8.44
CA ALA A 131 -19.84 11.59 -8.63
C ALA A 131 -20.21 12.04 -10.03
N LEU A 132 -19.93 11.22 -11.02
CA LEU A 132 -20.28 11.52 -12.39
C LEU A 132 -21.79 11.58 -12.58
N ALA A 133 -22.49 10.61 -12.03
CA ALA A 133 -23.94 10.57 -12.14
C ALA A 133 -24.56 11.82 -11.51
N GLU A 134 -24.04 12.23 -10.37
CA GLU A 134 -24.55 13.40 -9.71
C GLU A 134 -24.27 14.68 -10.49
N ALA A 135 -23.08 14.77 -11.06
CA ALA A 135 -22.71 15.91 -11.87
C ALA A 135 -23.60 16.01 -13.11
N GLN A 136 -23.94 14.87 -13.70
CA GLN A 136 -24.83 14.85 -14.86
C GLN A 136 -26.21 15.32 -14.50
N ARG A 137 -26.73 14.93 -13.34
CA ARG A 137 -28.04 15.39 -12.91
C ARG A 137 -28.06 16.90 -12.69
N ARG A 138 -26.97 17.44 -12.15
CA ARG A 138 -26.88 18.89 -11.95
C ARG A 138 -26.83 19.62 -13.27
N ALA A 139 -26.10 19.08 -14.23
CA ALA A 139 -25.99 19.68 -15.54
C ALA A 139 -27.35 19.72 -16.23
N GLU A 140 -28.11 18.64 -16.15
CA GLU A 140 -29.45 18.59 -16.75
C GLU A 140 -30.39 19.59 -16.10
N ALA A 141 -30.33 19.70 -14.79
CA ALA A 141 -31.17 20.65 -14.08
C ALA A 141 -30.85 22.07 -14.50
N LEU A 142 -29.58 22.36 -14.67
CA LEU A 142 -29.15 23.68 -15.09
C LEU A 142 -29.60 23.98 -16.51
N GLU A 143 -29.44 23.02 -17.42
CA GLU A 143 -29.90 23.19 -18.78
C GLU A 143 -31.39 23.49 -18.83
N ASN A 144 -32.19 22.77 -18.04
CA ASN A 144 -33.63 22.97 -18.00
C ASN A 144 -33.94 24.37 -17.52
N ARG A 145 -33.21 24.88 -16.55
CA ARG A 145 -33.47 26.23 -16.07
C ARG A 145 -33.08 27.28 -17.11
N LEU A 146 -32.05 27.03 -17.87
CA LEU A 146 -31.61 27.99 -18.88
C LEU A 146 -32.52 28.03 -20.09
N ARG A 147 -33.33 26.98 -20.30
CA ARG A 147 -34.24 26.97 -21.41
C ARG A 147 -35.51 27.79 -21.21
N ARG A 148 -35.75 28.22 -20.00
CA ARG A 148 -36.96 28.97 -19.70
C ARG A 148 -36.87 30.44 -19.97
#